data_8db78ec0ca919cd74a5a814b43d8d02c
#
_entry.id   8db78ec0ca919cd74a5a814b43d8d02c
#
_cell.length_a   1.000
_cell.length_b   1.000
_cell.length_c   1.000
_cell.angle_alpha   90.00
_cell.angle_beta   90.00
_cell.angle_gamma   90.00
#
_symmetry.space_group_name_H-M   'P 1'
#
loop_
_entity.id
_entity.type
_entity.pdbx_description
1 polymer ?
#
loop_
_entity_poly.entity_id
_entity_poly.type
_entity_poly.pdbx_seq_one_letter_code
_entity_poly.pdbx_strand_id
1 'polypeptide(L)'
;SSSDDAASNDSANSAETTESGSGEGKVQTVTDGKLTVATSPDFAPYEFYAIDEDGNPTLSGFDMDLAQYIADYMGLELEIVTVDFDGVLSELQTKSVDLGMAGLSPDEKRESIMDFSDIYYMGGQSLVTVKDNADKYNSFEAINKSDVTVGAQTGSIQLDLANENTPDADIVS
;
A
#
# COMPACT_ATOMS: atom_id res chain seq x y z
N SER A 1 -54.12 -49.76 -42.28
CA SER A 1 -55.07 -49.58 -41.19
C SER A 1 -54.41 -48.89 -40.01
N SER A 2 -54.79 -47.68 -39.93
CA SER A 2 -55.39 -47.07 -38.74
C SER A 2 -54.36 -46.63 -37.73
N SER A 3 -54.30 -45.42 -37.58
CA SER A 3 -55.05 -44.28 -37.08
C SER A 3 -54.41 -43.78 -35.83
N ASP A 4 -54.07 -42.47 -35.89
CA ASP A 4 -54.58 -41.43 -35.00
C ASP A 4 -54.13 -41.49 -33.55
N ASP A 5 -53.67 -40.51 -32.90
CA ASP A 5 -54.26 -39.21 -32.83
C ASP A 5 -53.30 -38.24 -32.10
N ALA A 6 -53.45 -37.02 -32.44
CA ALA A 6 -52.81 -35.86 -31.83
C ALA A 6 -53.31 -35.64 -30.42
N ALA A 7 -52.45 -35.09 -29.61
CA ALA A 7 -52.84 -34.14 -28.58
C ALA A 7 -51.68 -33.23 -28.23
N SER A 8 -51.82 -32.02 -28.70
CA SER A 8 -51.16 -30.83 -28.18
C SER A 8 -51.40 -30.69 -26.68
N ASN A 9 -50.38 -30.41 -25.93
CA ASN A 9 -50.57 -29.67 -24.71
C ASN A 9 -49.46 -28.65 -24.55
N ASP A 10 -49.88 -27.46 -24.83
CA ASP A 10 -49.22 -26.22 -24.56
C ASP A 10 -49.10 -26.07 -23.02
N SER A 11 -47.92 -26.03 -22.53
CA SER A 11 -47.66 -25.55 -21.17
C SER A 11 -46.41 -24.69 -21.21
N ALA A 12 -46.69 -23.41 -21.32
CA ALA A 12 -45.74 -22.37 -21.01
C ALA A 12 -45.15 -22.63 -19.65
N ASN A 13 -43.89 -23.04 -19.64
CA ASN A 13 -43.10 -23.02 -18.44
C ASN A 13 -42.22 -21.79 -18.49
N SER A 14 -42.65 -20.79 -17.71
CA SER A 14 -41.85 -19.64 -17.34
C SER A 14 -40.53 -20.10 -16.81
N ALA A 15 -39.46 -19.92 -17.59
CA ALA A 15 -38.13 -19.97 -17.08
C ALA A 15 -37.94 -18.80 -16.13
N GLU A 16 -38.10 -19.07 -14.85
CA GLU A 16 -37.50 -18.22 -13.82
C GLU A 16 -36.00 -18.21 -14.06
N THR A 17 -35.53 -17.10 -14.57
CA THR A 17 -34.13 -16.77 -14.53
C THR A 17 -33.78 -16.58 -13.05
N THR A 18 -33.35 -17.64 -12.40
CA THR A 18 -32.60 -17.47 -11.18
C THR A 18 -31.32 -16.75 -11.58
N GLU A 19 -31.27 -15.47 -11.29
CA GLU A 19 -30.01 -14.78 -11.14
C GLU A 19 -29.20 -15.57 -10.13
N SER A 20 -28.27 -16.32 -10.65
CA SER A 20 -27.16 -16.87 -9.90
C SER A 20 -26.41 -15.68 -9.37
N GLY A 21 -26.72 -15.27 -8.15
CA GLY A 21 -25.86 -14.36 -7.41
C GLY A 21 -24.46 -14.92 -7.47
N SER A 22 -23.58 -14.19 -8.16
CA SER A 22 -22.15 -14.40 -8.06
C SER A 22 -21.84 -14.37 -6.57
N GLY A 23 -21.58 -15.53 -5.99
CA GLY A 23 -21.01 -15.60 -4.66
C GLY A 23 -19.71 -14.84 -4.73
N GLU A 24 -19.71 -13.61 -4.25
CA GLU A 24 -18.48 -12.90 -3.93
C GLU A 24 -17.73 -13.83 -2.97
N GLY A 25 -16.70 -14.46 -3.49
CA GLY A 25 -15.85 -15.33 -2.71
C GLY A 25 -15.35 -14.51 -1.53
N LYS A 26 -15.63 -14.95 -0.30
CA LYS A 26 -15.15 -14.31 0.91
C LYS A 26 -13.64 -14.14 0.79
N VAL A 27 -13.15 -12.91 0.82
CA VAL A 27 -11.71 -12.63 0.77
C VAL A 27 -11.04 -13.30 1.96
N GLN A 28 -10.04 -14.12 1.67
CA GLN A 28 -9.27 -14.79 2.70
C GLN A 28 -8.18 -13.85 3.21
N THR A 29 -8.17 -13.62 4.52
CA THR A 29 -7.15 -12.82 5.20
C THR A 29 -6.21 -13.70 6.02
N VAL A 30 -5.06 -13.17 6.42
CA VAL A 30 -4.06 -13.87 7.24
C VAL A 30 -4.67 -14.32 8.57
N THR A 31 -5.47 -13.44 9.19
CA THR A 31 -6.24 -13.76 10.39
C THR A 31 -7.72 -13.64 10.08
N ASP A 32 -8.50 -14.69 10.34
CA ASP A 32 -9.94 -14.67 10.06
C ASP A 32 -10.65 -13.52 10.78
N GLY A 33 -11.45 -12.77 10.03
CA GLY A 33 -12.20 -11.62 10.54
C GLY A 33 -11.40 -10.34 10.69
N LYS A 34 -10.11 -10.33 10.35
CA LYS A 34 -9.24 -9.16 10.47
C LYS A 34 -8.61 -8.77 9.15
N LEU A 35 -8.37 -7.48 8.98
CA LEU A 35 -7.47 -6.93 7.96
C LEU A 35 -6.20 -6.48 8.68
N THR A 36 -5.10 -7.20 8.45
CA THR A 36 -3.80 -6.92 9.07
C THR A 36 -2.95 -6.07 8.13
N VAL A 37 -2.55 -4.90 8.59
CA VAL A 37 -1.82 -3.90 7.79
C VAL A 37 -0.51 -3.57 8.45
N ALA A 38 0.60 -3.75 7.71
CA ALA A 38 1.92 -3.29 8.14
C ALA A 38 2.15 -1.85 7.73
N THR A 39 2.71 -1.06 8.63
CA THR A 39 3.06 0.34 8.41
C THR A 39 4.33 0.72 9.17
N SER A 40 4.96 1.81 8.72
CA SER A 40 6.12 2.43 9.37
C SER A 40 5.76 3.87 9.74
N PRO A 41 5.39 4.16 11.02
CA PRO A 41 4.75 5.42 11.40
C PRO A 41 5.75 6.57 11.62
N ASP A 42 6.62 6.80 10.66
CA ASP A 42 7.64 7.84 10.61
C ASP A 42 7.51 8.75 9.36
N PHE A 43 6.36 8.70 8.68
CA PHE A 43 6.16 9.35 7.39
C PHE A 43 4.87 10.19 7.36
N ALA A 44 4.86 11.30 8.08
CA ALA A 44 3.76 12.27 8.02
C ALA A 44 3.67 12.90 6.60
N PRO A 45 2.45 13.14 6.10
CA PRO A 45 1.13 12.98 6.71
C PRO A 45 0.46 11.62 6.46
N TYR A 46 1.18 10.62 5.96
CA TYR A 46 0.61 9.31 5.59
C TYR A 46 0.43 8.39 6.78
N GLU A 47 1.48 8.20 7.56
CA GLU A 47 1.48 7.44 8.80
C GLU A 47 2.46 8.06 9.80
N PHE A 48 1.95 8.36 10.98
CA PHE A 48 2.73 8.98 12.06
C PHE A 48 2.01 8.86 13.39
N TYR A 49 2.71 9.13 14.46
CA TYR A 49 2.09 9.29 15.77
C TYR A 49 1.77 10.76 16.03
N ALA A 50 0.48 11.07 16.08
CA ALA A 50 0.01 12.35 16.60
C ALA A 50 0.02 12.31 18.14
N ILE A 51 0.36 13.41 18.77
CA ILE A 51 0.29 13.53 20.24
C ILE A 51 -1.06 14.16 20.58
N ASP A 52 -1.86 13.47 21.36
CA ASP A 52 -3.16 13.97 21.81
C ASP A 52 -3.01 15.03 22.92
N GLU A 53 -4.13 15.60 23.38
CA GLU A 53 -4.16 16.64 24.41
C GLU A 53 -3.59 16.18 25.77
N ASP A 54 -3.62 14.88 26.01
CA ASP A 54 -3.08 14.25 27.22
C ASP A 54 -1.59 13.86 27.09
N GLY A 55 -1.00 14.10 25.92
CA GLY A 55 0.40 13.76 25.63
C GLY A 55 0.62 12.32 25.19
N ASN A 56 -0.45 11.57 24.86
CA ASN A 56 -0.35 10.19 24.41
C ASN A 56 -0.17 10.13 22.89
N PRO A 57 0.69 9.20 22.37
CA PRO A 57 0.82 8.98 20.96
C PRO A 57 -0.40 8.23 20.41
N THR A 58 -0.96 8.72 19.30
CA THR A 58 -2.05 8.10 18.57
C THR A 58 -1.62 7.89 17.11
N LEU A 59 -1.69 6.67 16.64
CA LEU A 59 -1.36 6.35 15.25
C LEU A 59 -2.38 7.02 14.32
N SER A 60 -1.88 7.84 13.41
CA SER A 60 -2.68 8.75 12.60
C SER A 60 -2.12 8.86 11.19
N GLY A 61 -2.88 9.46 10.30
CA GLY A 61 -2.45 9.80 8.96
C GLY A 61 -3.37 9.27 7.88
N PHE A 62 -3.10 9.72 6.65
CA PHE A 62 -3.90 9.40 5.48
C PHE A 62 -4.01 7.88 5.24
N ASP A 63 -2.88 7.16 5.28
CA ASP A 63 -2.86 5.71 5.07
C ASP A 63 -3.57 4.96 6.18
N MET A 64 -3.54 5.48 7.41
CA MET A 64 -4.24 4.86 8.54
C MET A 64 -5.76 5.02 8.43
N ASP A 65 -6.23 6.20 8.03
CA ASP A 65 -7.65 6.43 7.78
C ASP A 65 -8.15 5.61 6.60
N LEU A 66 -7.35 5.50 5.54
CA LEU A 66 -7.68 4.66 4.39
C LEU A 66 -7.72 3.16 4.76
N ALA A 67 -6.79 2.68 5.58
CA ALA A 67 -6.80 1.31 6.08
C ALA A 67 -8.09 1.01 6.87
N GLN A 68 -8.51 1.93 7.74
CA GLN A 68 -9.75 1.80 8.49
C GLN A 68 -10.98 1.77 7.56
N TYR A 69 -10.99 2.65 6.56
CA TYR A 69 -12.07 2.67 5.57
C TYR A 69 -12.17 1.34 4.80
N ILE A 70 -11.04 0.77 4.38
CA ILE A 70 -11.01 -0.52 3.69
C ILE A 70 -11.52 -1.64 4.60
N ALA A 71 -11.05 -1.69 5.84
CA ALA A 71 -11.50 -2.70 6.81
C ALA A 71 -13.01 -2.60 7.04
N ASP A 72 -13.54 -1.40 7.25
CA ASP A 72 -14.97 -1.17 7.44
C ASP A 72 -15.78 -1.60 6.21
N TYR A 73 -15.31 -1.24 5.01
CA TYR A 73 -15.94 -1.63 3.75
C TYR A 73 -16.01 -3.15 3.57
N MET A 74 -14.96 -3.86 3.99
CA MET A 74 -14.87 -5.32 3.92
C MET A 74 -15.57 -6.02 5.09
N GLY A 75 -16.06 -5.28 6.09
CA GLY A 75 -16.64 -5.85 7.30
C GLY A 75 -15.63 -6.58 8.19
N LEU A 76 -14.37 -6.13 8.17
CA LEU A 76 -13.26 -6.69 8.92
C LEU A 76 -12.82 -5.76 10.06
N GLU A 77 -12.24 -6.34 11.10
CA GLU A 77 -11.54 -5.59 12.14
C GLU A 77 -10.16 -5.19 11.66
N LEU A 78 -9.78 -3.93 11.80
CA LEU A 78 -8.44 -3.46 11.45
C LEU A 78 -7.42 -3.82 12.53
N GLU A 79 -6.32 -4.44 12.13
CA GLU A 79 -5.15 -4.69 12.96
C GLU A 79 -3.91 -4.06 12.30
N ILE A 80 -3.28 -3.12 13.01
CA ILE A 80 -2.06 -2.45 12.50
C ILE A 80 -0.83 -3.07 13.17
N VAL A 81 0.14 -3.44 12.33
CA VAL A 81 1.48 -3.89 12.74
C VAL A 81 2.48 -2.80 12.38
N THR A 82 3.12 -2.21 13.38
CA THR A 82 4.13 -1.16 13.18
C THR A 82 5.52 -1.76 13.16
N VAL A 83 6.25 -1.47 12.11
CA VAL A 83 7.64 -1.93 11.88
C VAL A 83 8.45 -0.81 11.25
N ASP A 84 9.75 -0.99 11.10
CA ASP A 84 10.57 -0.11 10.29
C ASP A 84 10.16 -0.21 8.81
N PHE A 85 10.50 0.79 8.01
CA PHE A 85 10.05 0.88 6.61
C PHE A 85 10.41 -0.37 5.78
N ASP A 86 11.64 -0.83 5.85
CA ASP A 86 12.08 -2.07 5.17
C ASP A 86 11.40 -3.32 5.74
N GLY A 87 11.00 -3.28 7.01
CA GLY A 87 10.22 -4.31 7.66
C GLY A 87 8.82 -4.49 7.04
N VAL A 88 8.20 -3.42 6.54
CA VAL A 88 6.90 -3.51 5.84
C VAL A 88 6.98 -4.43 4.63
N LEU A 89 8.03 -4.29 3.83
CA LEU A 89 8.27 -5.15 2.66
C LEU A 89 8.51 -6.60 3.07
N SER A 90 9.25 -6.82 4.16
CA SER A 90 9.51 -8.15 4.71
C SER A 90 8.22 -8.82 5.21
N GLU A 91 7.35 -8.11 5.89
CA GLU A 91 6.06 -8.62 6.36
C GLU A 91 5.16 -9.06 5.19
N LEU A 92 5.17 -8.31 4.08
CA LEU A 92 4.45 -8.69 2.85
C LEU A 92 5.03 -9.96 2.22
N GLN A 93 6.35 -10.05 2.09
CA GLN A 93 7.02 -11.20 1.48
C GLN A 93 6.81 -12.48 2.28
N THR A 94 6.82 -12.39 3.59
CA THR A 94 6.57 -13.55 4.48
C THR A 94 5.09 -13.87 4.64
N LYS A 95 4.22 -13.06 4.04
CA LYS A 95 2.75 -13.20 4.13
C LYS A 95 2.23 -13.16 5.57
N SER A 96 2.89 -12.37 6.42
CA SER A 96 2.49 -12.16 7.82
C SER A 96 1.36 -11.15 7.94
N VAL A 97 1.17 -10.32 6.92
CA VAL A 97 0.14 -9.28 6.84
C VAL A 97 -0.62 -9.37 5.51
N ASP A 98 -1.81 -8.80 5.49
CA ASP A 98 -2.64 -8.72 4.27
C ASP A 98 -2.20 -7.58 3.35
N LEU A 99 -1.88 -6.42 3.93
CA LEU A 99 -1.51 -5.22 3.21
C LEU A 99 -0.28 -4.56 3.85
N GLY A 100 0.48 -3.83 3.04
CA GLY A 100 1.47 -2.84 3.47
C GLY A 100 1.00 -1.46 3.06
N MET A 101 0.89 -0.53 4.01
CA MET A 101 0.48 0.85 3.78
C MET A 101 1.46 1.79 4.50
N ALA A 102 2.43 2.28 3.76
CA ALA A 102 3.53 3.10 4.27
C ALA A 102 4.02 4.10 3.21
N GLY A 103 3.09 4.72 2.48
CA GLY A 103 3.44 5.60 1.37
C GLY A 103 4.25 4.90 0.27
N LEU A 104 4.01 3.61 0.06
CA LEU A 104 4.79 2.76 -0.86
C LEU A 104 4.51 3.13 -2.31
N SER A 105 5.59 3.35 -3.08
CA SER A 105 5.49 3.54 -4.53
C SER A 105 5.77 2.22 -5.26
N PRO A 106 5.00 1.91 -6.31
CA PRO A 106 5.32 0.78 -7.18
C PRO A 106 6.61 1.05 -7.96
N ASP A 107 7.44 0.04 -8.10
CA ASP A 107 8.58 -0.03 -9.00
C ASP A 107 8.79 -1.48 -9.47
N GLU A 108 9.54 -1.67 -10.54
CA GLU A 108 9.75 -3.00 -11.14
C GLU A 108 10.32 -4.02 -10.15
N LYS A 109 11.21 -3.60 -9.27
CA LYS A 109 11.84 -4.47 -8.27
C LYS A 109 10.80 -4.93 -7.24
N ARG A 110 9.97 -4.03 -6.75
CA ARG A 110 8.90 -4.35 -5.80
C ARG A 110 7.79 -5.17 -6.46
N GLU A 111 7.38 -4.80 -7.67
CA GLU A 111 6.35 -5.52 -8.44
C GLU A 111 6.73 -6.96 -8.78
N SER A 112 8.02 -7.30 -8.78
CA SER A 112 8.48 -8.67 -8.95
C SER A 112 8.19 -9.59 -7.75
N ILE A 113 7.90 -9.03 -6.59
CA ILE A 113 7.76 -9.75 -5.31
C ILE A 113 6.46 -9.47 -4.57
N MET A 114 5.70 -8.48 -4.98
CA MET A 114 4.41 -8.11 -4.39
C MET A 114 3.50 -7.46 -5.42
N ASP A 115 2.20 -7.50 -5.15
CA ASP A 115 1.19 -6.79 -5.94
C ASP A 115 0.92 -5.41 -5.36
N PHE A 116 0.53 -4.48 -6.23
CA PHE A 116 0.14 -3.12 -5.86
C PHE A 116 -1.32 -2.85 -6.21
N SER A 117 -1.96 -2.01 -5.42
CA SER A 117 -3.26 -1.44 -5.75
C SER A 117 -3.14 -0.40 -6.88
N ASP A 118 -4.27 0.14 -7.31
CA ASP A 118 -4.28 1.38 -8.08
C ASP A 118 -3.60 2.51 -7.29
N ILE A 119 -2.98 3.45 -8.01
CA ILE A 119 -2.34 4.61 -7.39
C ILE A 119 -3.43 5.53 -6.83
N TYR A 120 -3.35 5.83 -5.53
CA TYR A 120 -4.30 6.69 -4.84
C TYR A 120 -3.74 8.06 -4.45
N TYR A 121 -2.43 8.27 -4.61
CA TYR A 121 -1.76 9.54 -4.37
C TYR A 121 -0.57 9.71 -5.32
N MET A 122 -0.44 10.91 -5.88
CA MET A 122 0.69 11.29 -6.74
C MET A 122 1.55 12.33 -6.02
N GLY A 123 2.81 12.00 -5.80
CA GLY A 123 3.78 12.87 -5.16
C GLY A 123 5.10 12.91 -5.91
N GLY A 124 6.02 13.75 -5.47
CA GLY A 124 7.37 13.83 -5.98
C GLY A 124 8.41 13.63 -4.89
N GLN A 125 9.67 13.54 -5.30
CA GLN A 125 10.82 13.46 -4.41
C GLN A 125 11.53 14.82 -4.35
N SER A 126 12.11 15.14 -3.20
CA SER A 126 12.81 16.40 -2.98
C SER A 126 14.10 16.17 -2.22
N LEU A 127 15.06 17.04 -2.46
CA LEU A 127 16.23 17.19 -1.61
C LEU A 127 15.91 18.16 -0.47
N VAL A 128 16.29 17.78 0.73
CA VAL A 128 16.10 18.59 1.94
C VAL A 128 17.46 18.89 2.57
N THR A 129 17.67 20.14 2.94
CA THR A 129 18.85 20.58 3.68
C THR A 129 18.48 21.67 4.67
N VAL A 130 19.38 22.00 5.59
CA VAL A 130 19.17 23.15 6.47
C VAL A 130 19.22 24.45 5.64
N LYS A 131 18.42 25.42 6.05
CA LYS A 131 18.22 26.68 5.32
C LYS A 131 19.53 27.38 4.92
N ASP A 132 20.50 27.38 5.81
CA ASP A 132 21.79 28.06 5.58
C ASP A 132 22.63 27.40 4.49
N ASN A 133 22.33 26.14 4.14
CA ASN A 133 23.01 25.39 3.09
C ASN A 133 22.21 25.27 1.79
N ALA A 134 21.04 25.89 1.70
CA ALA A 134 20.14 25.75 0.56
C ALA A 134 20.80 26.15 -0.77
N ASP A 135 21.60 27.21 -0.77
CA ASP A 135 22.30 27.68 -1.98
C ASP A 135 23.50 26.77 -2.32
N LYS A 136 24.08 26.11 -1.32
CA LYS A 136 25.24 25.21 -1.49
C LYS A 136 24.81 23.84 -2.02
N TYR A 137 23.67 23.31 -1.58
CA TYR A 137 23.16 21.98 -1.90
C TYR A 137 21.88 22.02 -2.73
N ASN A 138 21.90 22.76 -3.83
CA ASN A 138 20.72 23.07 -4.62
C ASN A 138 20.50 22.21 -5.87
N SER A 139 21.36 21.22 -6.10
CA SER A 139 21.27 20.32 -7.25
C SER A 139 21.99 19.01 -7.00
N PHE A 140 21.71 17.99 -7.78
CA PHE A 140 22.46 16.72 -7.73
C PHE A 140 23.94 16.93 -8.02
N GLU A 141 24.29 17.77 -8.99
CA GLU A 141 25.70 18.09 -9.28
C GLU A 141 26.41 18.72 -8.09
N ALA A 142 25.74 19.62 -7.37
CA ALA A 142 26.31 20.30 -6.22
C ALA A 142 26.58 19.34 -5.04
N ILE A 143 25.81 18.28 -4.91
CA ILE A 143 25.93 17.31 -3.80
C ILE A 143 26.63 16.00 -4.18
N ASN A 144 26.88 15.73 -5.46
CA ASN A 144 27.57 14.53 -5.91
C ASN A 144 29.10 14.67 -5.75
N LYS A 145 29.55 14.78 -4.50
CA LYS A 145 30.95 14.99 -4.13
C LYS A 145 31.30 14.15 -2.91
N SER A 146 32.54 13.68 -2.85
CA SER A 146 33.02 12.78 -1.80
C SER A 146 33.02 13.38 -0.39
N ASP A 147 32.97 14.70 -0.26
CA ASP A 147 32.88 15.44 1.00
C ASP A 147 31.46 15.82 1.40
N VAL A 148 30.45 15.35 0.64
CA VAL A 148 29.02 15.56 0.91
C VAL A 148 28.38 14.26 1.36
N THR A 149 27.67 14.31 2.47
CA THR A 149 26.87 13.19 2.96
C THR A 149 25.41 13.34 2.54
N VAL A 150 24.87 12.32 1.90
CA VAL A 150 23.46 12.23 1.49
C VAL A 150 22.78 11.12 2.26
N GLY A 151 21.75 11.46 3.01
CA GLY A 151 20.96 10.50 3.80
C GLY A 151 19.68 10.08 3.08
N ALA A 152 19.36 8.80 3.13
CA ALA A 152 18.08 8.26 2.66
C ALA A 152 17.72 7.00 3.46
N GLN A 153 16.42 6.77 3.64
CA GLN A 153 15.94 5.62 4.44
C GLN A 153 16.25 4.29 3.76
N THR A 154 16.67 3.31 4.54
CA THR A 154 16.93 1.93 4.09
C THR A 154 15.68 1.33 3.41
N GLY A 155 15.85 0.73 2.24
CA GLY A 155 14.78 0.08 1.46
C GLY A 155 13.84 1.05 0.72
N SER A 156 14.11 2.36 0.76
CA SER A 156 13.31 3.38 0.12
C SER A 156 13.71 3.64 -1.33
N ILE A 157 12.78 4.20 -2.10
CA ILE A 157 13.05 4.73 -3.45
C ILE A 157 14.06 5.90 -3.37
N GLN A 158 14.03 6.68 -2.30
CA GLN A 158 14.96 7.78 -2.08
C GLN A 158 16.40 7.30 -2.01
N LEU A 159 16.64 6.13 -1.40
CA LEU A 159 17.99 5.54 -1.37
C LEU A 159 18.46 5.13 -2.77
N ASP A 160 17.59 4.52 -3.56
CA ASP A 160 17.89 4.16 -4.96
C ASP A 160 18.20 5.41 -5.78
N LEU A 161 17.40 6.47 -5.64
CA LEU A 161 17.62 7.75 -6.31
C LEU A 161 18.92 8.43 -5.87
N ALA A 162 19.28 8.36 -4.59
CA ALA A 162 20.56 8.89 -4.09
C ALA A 162 21.74 8.13 -4.72
N ASN A 163 21.70 6.81 -4.76
CA ASN A 163 22.74 5.99 -5.39
C ASN A 163 22.88 6.27 -6.90
N GLU A 164 21.76 6.48 -7.58
CA GLU A 164 21.73 6.75 -9.01
C GLU A 164 22.24 8.15 -9.35
N ASN A 165 21.80 9.17 -8.61
CA ASN A 165 22.04 10.58 -8.94
C ASN A 165 23.24 11.18 -8.23
N THR A 166 23.69 10.60 -7.13
CA THR A 166 24.82 11.09 -6.33
C THR A 166 25.80 9.96 -5.95
N PRO A 167 26.29 9.19 -6.96
CA PRO A 167 27.15 8.01 -6.69
C PRO A 167 28.50 8.36 -6.07
N ASP A 168 28.99 9.59 -6.23
CA ASP A 168 30.28 10.03 -5.67
C ASP A 168 30.14 10.59 -4.25
N ALA A 169 28.93 10.81 -3.77
CA ALA A 169 28.68 11.28 -2.41
C ALA A 169 28.83 10.16 -1.38
N ASP A 170 29.00 10.54 -0.12
CA ASP A 170 28.92 9.62 1.01
C ASP A 170 27.43 9.37 1.34
N ILE A 171 26.91 8.22 0.88
CA ILE A 171 25.49 7.87 1.05
C ILE A 171 25.32 7.05 2.31
N VAL A 172 24.44 7.52 3.21
CA VAL A 172 24.10 6.88 4.48
C VAL A 172 22.61 6.56 4.58
N SER A 173 22.28 5.44 5.20
CA SER A 173 20.89 5.00 5.38
C SER A 173 20.58 4.62 6.83
#